data_9ea3a6938bca936fc807220d11684785
#
_entry.id   9ea3a6938bca936fc807220d11684785
#
_cell.length_a   1.000
_cell.length_b   1.000
_cell.length_c   1.000
_cell.angle_alpha   90.00
_cell.angle_beta   90.00
_cell.angle_gamma   90.00
#
_symmetry.space_group_name_H-M   'P 1'
#
loop_
_entity.id
_entity.type
_entity.pdbx_description
1 polymer ?
#
loop_
_entity_poly.entity_id
_entity_poly.type
_entity_poly.pdbx_seq_one_letter_code
_entity_poly.pdbx_strand_id
1 'polypeptide(L)'
;MYSGAMRGEPLRKITMEEIGAFHRDGAVLLKSVLAHEWVDLLRKGIDEAIDKPDVMSENLGTLRVDQFPAAKSADLRRIVRESPLAEIAGRALGSAVRFYMDQLFFKPKGLFLPTPWHQDTCYYNLDGGDLIRSWVSPDPVPRRVSLEVVRGSHRWNVTYSPLAGRDPDVDSDARGMLESARPDKPMLGVDAYENWNYFSGVRDSSLPTVPDIQAHRSSYDIVGWDYEPGDVILFHGHVLHAAGGNIVSEIPRRAHASLWAGNDVHYLHRLGQVIPDPRALYSHEPKSGQPLSDFPDVFPVAWSPDGVS
;
A
#
# COMPACT_ATOMS: atom_id res chain seq x y z
N MET A 1 24.03 1.46 -13.89
CA MET A 1 24.96 1.47 -12.74
C MET A 1 24.34 2.37 -11.69
N TYR A 2 23.82 1.78 -10.62
CA TYR A 2 23.26 2.54 -9.49
C TYR A 2 24.44 3.01 -8.64
N SER A 3 24.68 4.32 -8.61
CA SER A 3 25.65 4.90 -7.67
C SER A 3 25.11 4.63 -6.26
N GLY A 4 25.94 4.02 -5.40
CA GLY A 4 25.59 3.75 -4.01
C GLY A 4 25.46 5.04 -3.21
N ALA A 5 24.32 5.71 -3.33
CA ALA A 5 23.92 6.71 -2.36
C ALA A 5 23.73 5.99 -1.02
N MET A 6 24.40 6.46 0.03
CA MET A 6 24.20 5.93 1.37
C MET A 6 22.73 6.09 1.75
N ARG A 7 22.09 4.98 2.12
CA ARG A 7 20.71 5.01 2.65
C ARG A 7 20.70 5.72 3.98
N GLY A 8 19.67 6.51 4.20
CA GLY A 8 19.46 7.11 5.51
C GLY A 8 19.21 6.01 6.55
N GLU A 9 19.80 6.18 7.73
CA GLU A 9 19.55 5.32 8.87
C GLU A 9 18.31 5.80 9.63
N PRO A 10 17.54 4.90 10.27
CA PRO A 10 16.48 5.31 11.19
C PRO A 10 17.08 6.01 12.40
N LEU A 11 16.38 7.01 12.96
CA LEU A 11 16.82 7.75 14.16
C LEU A 11 17.07 6.82 15.36
N ARG A 12 16.39 5.69 15.38
CA ARG A 12 16.59 4.60 16.33
C ARG A 12 16.29 3.26 15.70
N LYS A 13 16.88 2.23 16.19
CA LYS A 13 16.49 0.85 15.81
C LYS A 13 15.08 0.55 16.30
N ILE A 14 14.34 -0.23 15.51
CA ILE A 14 13.08 -0.83 15.98
C ILE A 14 13.39 -1.88 17.04
N THR A 15 12.56 -1.94 18.08
CA THR A 15 12.78 -2.85 19.22
C THR A 15 12.19 -4.23 18.95
N MET A 16 12.64 -5.24 19.68
CA MET A 16 12.06 -6.58 19.61
C MET A 16 10.59 -6.62 20.05
N GLU A 17 10.18 -5.70 20.95
CA GLU A 17 8.79 -5.54 21.35
C GLU A 17 7.94 -5.01 20.20
N GLU A 18 8.41 -4.01 19.45
CA GLU A 18 7.73 -3.47 18.27
C GLU A 18 7.62 -4.51 17.16
N ILE A 19 8.69 -5.29 16.92
CA ILE A 19 8.67 -6.42 15.97
C ILE A 19 7.64 -7.46 16.43
N GLY A 20 7.67 -7.84 17.71
CA GLY A 20 6.70 -8.78 18.29
C GLY A 20 5.26 -8.28 18.20
N ALA A 21 5.04 -6.96 18.39
CA ALA A 21 3.73 -6.34 18.22
C ALA A 21 3.25 -6.44 16.76
N PHE A 22 4.11 -6.14 15.79
CA PHE A 22 3.79 -6.29 14.37
C PHE A 22 3.34 -7.71 14.03
N HIS A 23 4.11 -8.73 14.43
CA HIS A 23 3.76 -10.13 14.14
C HIS A 23 2.51 -10.62 14.89
N ARG A 24 2.27 -10.12 16.10
CA ARG A 24 1.10 -10.51 16.90
C ARG A 24 -0.17 -9.82 16.42
N ASP A 25 -0.09 -8.52 16.20
CA ASP A 25 -1.24 -7.65 15.98
C ASP A 25 -1.50 -7.37 14.49
N GLY A 26 -0.51 -7.57 13.63
CA GLY A 26 -0.55 -7.26 12.20
C GLY A 26 -0.27 -5.80 11.89
N ALA A 27 -0.05 -4.97 12.91
CA ALA A 27 0.36 -3.58 12.73
C ALA A 27 1.01 -3.03 13.99
N VAL A 28 1.84 -1.99 13.82
CA VAL A 28 2.52 -1.29 14.91
C VAL A 28 2.79 0.17 14.53
N LEU A 29 2.71 1.08 15.50
CA LEU A 29 3.21 2.44 15.37
C LEU A 29 4.64 2.51 15.92
N LEU A 30 5.57 2.89 15.06
CA LEU A 30 6.97 3.16 15.41
C LEU A 30 7.14 4.65 15.62
N LYS A 31 7.39 5.05 16.85
CA LYS A 31 7.55 6.46 17.23
C LYS A 31 8.94 6.99 16.87
N SER A 32 8.99 8.16 16.21
CA SER A 32 10.20 8.97 16.00
C SER A 32 11.34 8.16 15.36
N VAL A 33 11.06 7.46 14.26
CA VAL A 33 12.06 6.65 13.54
C VAL A 33 12.60 7.34 12.30
N LEU A 34 11.89 8.35 11.75
CA LEU A 34 12.34 9.13 10.60
C LEU A 34 12.86 10.48 11.03
N ALA A 35 14.02 10.88 10.51
CA ALA A 35 14.58 12.20 10.70
C ALA A 35 13.76 13.30 10.01
N HIS A 36 13.84 14.52 10.51
CA HIS A 36 13.07 15.66 9.99
C HIS A 36 13.30 15.91 8.49
N GLU A 37 14.52 15.69 8.02
CA GLU A 37 14.85 15.83 6.61
C GLU A 37 14.02 14.90 5.70
N TRP A 38 13.70 13.68 6.16
CA TRP A 38 12.80 12.77 5.44
C TRP A 38 11.35 13.24 5.48
N VAL A 39 10.92 13.81 6.59
CA VAL A 39 9.57 14.40 6.71
C VAL A 39 9.42 15.60 5.77
N ASP A 40 10.43 16.47 5.70
CA ASP A 40 10.41 17.64 4.82
C ASP A 40 10.46 17.24 3.35
N LEU A 41 11.27 16.24 3.01
CA LEU A 41 11.33 15.67 1.66
C LEU A 41 9.99 15.03 1.26
N LEU A 42 9.39 14.28 2.19
CA LEU A 42 8.06 13.67 2.02
C LEU A 42 7.00 14.76 1.75
N ARG A 43 6.99 15.82 2.56
CA ARG A 43 6.04 16.95 2.40
C ARG A 43 6.13 17.56 1.02
N LYS A 44 7.36 17.90 0.60
CA LYS A 44 7.62 18.52 -0.70
C LYS A 44 7.22 17.60 -1.85
N GLY A 45 7.60 16.33 -1.78
CA GLY A 45 7.27 15.35 -2.82
C GLY A 45 5.78 15.07 -2.95
N ILE A 46 5.04 15.06 -1.82
CA ILE A 46 3.59 14.93 -1.80
C ILE A 46 2.92 16.17 -2.41
N ASP A 47 3.35 17.38 -2.04
CA ASP A 47 2.80 18.64 -2.58
C ASP A 47 3.02 18.68 -4.11
N GLU A 48 4.22 18.32 -4.57
CA GLU A 48 4.50 18.23 -6.01
C GLU A 48 3.58 17.23 -6.72
N ALA A 49 3.34 16.05 -6.13
CA ALA A 49 2.47 15.04 -6.73
C ALA A 49 1.00 15.48 -6.75
N ILE A 50 0.54 16.19 -5.72
CA ILE A 50 -0.83 16.74 -5.67
C ILE A 50 -1.03 17.80 -6.75
N ASP A 51 -0.02 18.65 -6.98
CA ASP A 51 -0.10 19.74 -7.97
C ASP A 51 -0.01 19.23 -9.42
N LYS A 52 0.51 18.02 -9.62
CA LYS A 52 0.70 17.41 -10.95
C LYS A 52 -0.05 16.08 -11.08
N PRO A 53 -1.40 16.10 -11.12
CA PRO A 53 -2.17 14.90 -11.38
C PRO A 53 -1.85 14.31 -12.76
N ASP A 54 -1.89 13.01 -12.86
CA ASP A 54 -1.73 12.27 -14.11
C ASP A 54 -2.76 11.14 -14.22
N VAL A 55 -2.63 10.27 -15.21
CA VAL A 55 -3.54 9.13 -15.45
C VAL A 55 -3.59 8.15 -14.28
N MET A 56 -2.58 8.17 -13.41
CA MET A 56 -2.52 7.33 -12.20
C MET A 56 -3.13 8.02 -10.97
N SER A 57 -3.68 9.23 -11.14
CA SER A 57 -4.30 10.03 -10.09
C SER A 57 -5.81 9.87 -10.16
N GLU A 58 -6.41 9.29 -9.12
CA GLU A 58 -7.83 9.05 -9.04
C GLU A 58 -8.48 9.96 -7.99
N ASN A 59 -9.55 10.63 -8.39
CA ASN A 59 -10.34 11.49 -7.50
C ASN A 59 -11.65 10.80 -7.11
N LEU A 60 -11.76 10.44 -5.84
CA LEU A 60 -12.91 9.77 -5.25
C LEU A 60 -13.76 10.72 -4.40
N GLY A 61 -13.92 11.94 -4.86
CA GLY A 61 -14.67 12.98 -4.16
C GLY A 61 -13.86 13.59 -3.00
N THR A 62 -13.97 13.04 -1.80
CA THR A 62 -13.25 13.53 -0.61
C THR A 62 -11.89 12.88 -0.39
N LEU A 63 -11.48 11.98 -1.27
CA LEU A 63 -10.20 11.30 -1.27
C LEU A 63 -9.63 11.30 -2.68
N ARG A 64 -8.38 11.70 -2.82
CA ARG A 64 -7.58 11.43 -4.01
C ARG A 64 -6.53 10.37 -3.69
N VAL A 65 -6.36 9.45 -4.61
CA VAL A 65 -5.32 8.41 -4.55
C VAL A 65 -4.45 8.54 -5.80
N ASP A 66 -3.14 8.63 -5.61
CA ASP A 66 -2.17 8.52 -6.70
C ASP A 66 -1.45 7.18 -6.59
N GLN A 67 -1.35 6.46 -7.70
CA GLN A 67 -0.58 5.25 -7.81
C GLN A 67 0.83 5.58 -8.31
N PHE A 68 1.85 4.92 -7.78
CA PHE A 68 3.26 5.11 -8.16
C PHE A 68 3.74 6.58 -8.14
N PRO A 69 3.41 7.38 -7.11
CA PRO A 69 3.82 8.79 -7.08
C PRO A 69 5.35 8.97 -7.11
N ALA A 70 6.13 8.00 -6.67
CA ALA A 70 7.59 8.00 -6.82
C ALA A 70 8.06 7.93 -8.29
N ALA A 71 7.22 7.51 -9.22
CA ALA A 71 7.56 7.55 -10.64
C ALA A 71 7.60 8.99 -11.17
N LYS A 72 6.74 9.88 -10.65
CA LYS A 72 6.60 11.27 -11.11
C LYS A 72 7.27 12.30 -10.21
N SER A 73 7.50 12.03 -8.92
CA SER A 73 8.21 12.91 -8.00
C SER A 73 9.61 12.36 -7.66
N ALA A 74 10.64 13.19 -7.92
CA ALA A 74 12.02 12.85 -7.57
C ALA A 74 12.20 12.72 -6.05
N ASP A 75 11.52 13.55 -5.27
CA ASP A 75 11.61 13.55 -3.82
C ASP A 75 10.92 12.30 -3.23
N LEU A 76 9.75 11.87 -3.73
CA LEU A 76 9.13 10.61 -3.32
C LEU A 76 9.94 9.39 -3.77
N ARG A 77 10.59 9.45 -4.93
CA ARG A 77 11.53 8.41 -5.36
C ARG A 77 12.70 8.24 -4.40
N ARG A 78 13.22 9.35 -3.87
CA ARG A 78 14.25 9.32 -2.82
C ARG A 78 13.71 8.73 -1.51
N ILE A 79 12.47 9.06 -1.12
CA ILE A 79 11.81 8.44 0.04
C ILE A 79 11.81 6.93 -0.10
N VAL A 80 11.38 6.40 -1.24
CA VAL A 80 11.32 4.95 -1.46
C VAL A 80 12.71 4.29 -1.50
N ARG A 81 13.70 4.95 -2.13
CA ARG A 81 15.01 4.33 -2.40
C ARG A 81 16.06 4.59 -1.34
N GLU A 82 16.03 5.74 -0.70
CA GLU A 82 17.12 6.23 0.14
C GLU A 82 16.74 6.35 1.61
N SER A 83 15.44 6.49 1.95
CA SER A 83 15.01 6.58 3.34
C SER A 83 15.15 5.24 4.08
N PRO A 84 15.09 5.23 5.42
CA PRO A 84 15.20 4.00 6.20
C PRO A 84 13.95 3.10 6.13
N LEU A 85 12.91 3.45 5.37
CA LEU A 85 11.66 2.68 5.35
C LEU A 85 11.84 1.22 4.90
N ALA A 86 12.70 0.96 3.90
CA ALA A 86 12.98 -0.40 3.45
C ALA A 86 13.73 -1.22 4.53
N GLU A 87 14.68 -0.60 5.24
CA GLU A 87 15.37 -1.25 6.37
C GLU A 87 14.40 -1.56 7.50
N ILE A 88 13.56 -0.60 7.88
CA ILE A 88 12.55 -0.76 8.92
C ILE A 88 11.61 -1.91 8.58
N ALA A 89 11.10 -1.97 7.34
CA ALA A 89 10.24 -3.05 6.86
C ALA A 89 10.95 -4.42 6.88
N GLY A 90 12.17 -4.48 6.36
CA GLY A 90 12.95 -5.73 6.32
C GLY A 90 13.31 -6.24 7.70
N ARG A 91 13.66 -5.36 8.63
CA ARG A 91 13.92 -5.75 10.04
C ARG A 91 12.65 -6.21 10.75
N ALA A 92 11.49 -5.62 10.45
CA ALA A 92 10.22 -6.05 11.01
C ALA A 92 9.82 -7.44 10.50
N LEU A 93 10.07 -7.74 9.22
CA LEU A 93 9.81 -9.05 8.63
C LEU A 93 10.90 -10.10 8.95
N GLY A 94 12.13 -9.66 9.25
CA GLY A 94 13.29 -10.57 9.33
C GLY A 94 13.74 -11.11 7.97
N SER A 95 13.43 -10.41 6.88
CA SER A 95 13.60 -10.83 5.49
C SER A 95 14.19 -9.71 4.65
N ALA A 96 14.92 -10.03 3.59
CA ALA A 96 15.19 -9.05 2.55
C ALA A 96 13.87 -8.59 1.94
N VAL A 97 13.79 -7.31 1.56
CA VAL A 97 12.56 -6.73 1.00
C VAL A 97 12.81 -6.10 -0.36
N ARG A 98 11.81 -6.23 -1.21
CA ARG A 98 11.70 -5.64 -2.53
C ARG A 98 10.64 -4.54 -2.51
N PHE A 99 10.90 -3.46 -3.21
CA PHE A 99 9.87 -2.45 -3.45
C PHE A 99 8.88 -2.97 -4.48
N TYR A 100 7.59 -2.98 -4.11
CA TYR A 100 6.52 -3.37 -5.03
C TYR A 100 5.85 -2.14 -5.64
N MET A 101 5.35 -1.23 -4.81
CA MET A 101 4.68 0.01 -5.24
C MET A 101 4.60 1.03 -4.11
N ASP A 102 4.19 2.23 -4.47
CA ASP A 102 3.79 3.26 -3.53
C ASP A 102 2.46 3.92 -3.92
N GLN A 103 1.83 4.55 -2.94
CA GLN A 103 0.57 5.25 -3.09
C GLN A 103 0.58 6.54 -2.27
N LEU A 104 -0.04 7.57 -2.82
CA LEU A 104 -0.37 8.79 -2.09
C LEU A 104 -1.87 8.82 -1.82
N PHE A 105 -2.24 9.13 -0.58
CA PHE A 105 -3.61 9.33 -0.14
C PHE A 105 -3.78 10.78 0.32
N PHE A 106 -4.59 11.54 -0.38
CA PHE A 106 -4.84 12.93 -0.08
C PHE A 106 -6.32 13.17 0.20
N LYS A 107 -6.63 13.64 1.41
CA LYS A 107 -7.95 14.15 1.77
C LYS A 107 -7.83 15.68 1.91
N PRO A 108 -8.45 16.47 1.02
CA PRO A 108 -8.43 17.93 1.11
C PRO A 108 -9.17 18.42 2.37
N LYS A 109 -8.96 19.68 2.75
CA LYS A 109 -9.77 20.32 3.79
C LYS A 109 -11.26 20.14 3.54
N GLY A 110 -12.02 20.01 4.60
CA GLY A 110 -13.46 19.80 4.54
C GLY A 110 -13.90 18.47 5.12
N LEU A 111 -14.93 17.87 4.55
CA LEU A 111 -15.48 16.61 5.03
C LEU A 111 -14.56 15.43 4.67
N PHE A 112 -14.03 14.76 5.69
CA PHE A 112 -13.32 13.51 5.54
C PHE A 112 -14.32 12.35 5.65
N LEU A 113 -14.56 11.64 4.56
CA LEU A 113 -15.26 10.37 4.60
C LEU A 113 -14.34 9.26 5.08
N PRO A 114 -14.85 8.25 5.81
CA PRO A 114 -14.05 7.12 6.23
C PRO A 114 -13.57 6.30 5.02
N THR A 115 -12.41 5.68 5.15
CA THR A 115 -12.00 4.60 4.26
C THR A 115 -12.57 3.31 4.84
N PRO A 116 -13.37 2.54 4.09
CA PRO A 116 -13.99 1.33 4.58
C PRO A 116 -12.98 0.27 5.00
N TRP A 117 -13.41 -0.70 5.83
CA TRP A 117 -12.60 -1.85 6.23
C TRP A 117 -12.26 -2.74 5.02
N HIS A 118 -10.99 -3.04 4.82
CA HIS A 118 -10.49 -3.85 3.70
C HIS A 118 -9.15 -4.50 4.04
N GLN A 119 -8.70 -5.40 3.19
CA GLN A 119 -7.33 -5.90 3.10
C GLN A 119 -6.68 -5.31 1.86
N ASP A 120 -5.39 -5.10 1.90
CA ASP A 120 -4.65 -4.61 0.74
C ASP A 120 -4.36 -5.71 -0.30
N THR A 121 -4.09 -6.92 0.16
CA THR A 121 -3.65 -8.03 -0.70
C THR A 121 -4.64 -8.40 -1.80
N CYS A 122 -5.94 -8.19 -1.58
CA CYS A 122 -6.94 -8.46 -2.61
C CYS A 122 -6.85 -7.53 -3.82
N TYR A 123 -6.09 -6.43 -3.72
CA TYR A 123 -5.88 -5.47 -4.81
C TYR A 123 -4.58 -5.66 -5.58
N TYR A 124 -3.78 -6.67 -5.26
CA TYR A 124 -2.45 -6.86 -5.86
C TYR A 124 -2.32 -8.23 -6.52
N ASN A 125 -1.56 -8.28 -7.62
CA ASN A 125 -1.18 -9.55 -8.28
C ASN A 125 -0.04 -10.23 -7.52
N LEU A 126 -0.20 -10.42 -6.22
CA LEU A 126 0.77 -11.10 -5.37
C LEU A 126 0.10 -11.75 -4.17
N ASP A 127 0.82 -12.70 -3.58
CA ASP A 127 0.48 -13.34 -2.31
C ASP A 127 1.75 -13.76 -1.59
N GLY A 128 1.63 -13.97 -0.28
CA GLY A 128 2.73 -14.36 0.60
C GLY A 128 2.55 -13.83 2.01
N GLY A 129 3.29 -14.38 2.96
CA GLY A 129 3.25 -13.96 4.36
C GLY A 129 4.06 -12.69 4.65
N ASP A 130 5.08 -12.40 3.83
CA ASP A 130 6.02 -11.29 4.04
C ASP A 130 5.57 -10.02 3.30
N LEU A 131 4.33 -9.61 3.46
CA LEU A 131 3.78 -8.39 2.86
C LEU A 131 3.62 -7.32 3.93
N ILE A 132 4.33 -6.21 3.79
CA ILE A 132 4.32 -5.12 4.77
C ILE A 132 4.19 -3.77 4.09
N ARG A 133 3.34 -2.93 4.67
CA ARG A 133 3.22 -1.52 4.28
C ARG A 133 3.83 -0.61 5.32
N SER A 134 4.54 0.40 4.86
CA SER A 134 4.91 1.55 5.66
C SER A 134 4.03 2.73 5.28
N TRP A 135 3.26 3.23 6.24
CA TRP A 135 2.42 4.41 6.09
C TRP A 135 3.03 5.57 6.86
N VAL A 136 3.24 6.69 6.17
CA VAL A 136 3.88 7.90 6.69
C VAL A 136 3.11 9.15 6.29
N SER A 137 3.10 10.15 7.16
CA SER A 137 2.48 11.45 6.90
C SER A 137 3.46 12.58 7.26
N PRO A 138 3.53 13.65 6.46
CA PRO A 138 4.29 14.85 6.83
C PRO A 138 3.56 15.72 7.86
N ASP A 139 2.33 15.36 8.23
CA ASP A 139 1.46 16.13 9.12
C ASP A 139 1.03 15.27 10.32
N PRO A 140 0.70 15.88 11.46
CA PRO A 140 0.05 15.18 12.57
C PRO A 140 -1.30 14.60 12.14
N VAL A 141 -1.58 13.37 12.54
CA VAL A 141 -2.85 12.70 12.22
C VAL A 141 -3.50 12.18 13.50
N PRO A 142 -4.56 12.85 13.98
CA PRO A 142 -5.29 12.40 15.15
C PRO A 142 -5.88 11.00 14.96
N ARG A 143 -5.90 10.18 16.00
CA ARG A 143 -6.41 8.80 16.00
C ARG A 143 -7.75 8.65 15.29
N ARG A 144 -8.67 9.58 15.47
CA ARG A 144 -10.02 9.54 14.88
C ARG A 144 -10.07 9.58 13.35
N VAL A 145 -8.96 9.98 12.69
CA VAL A 145 -8.82 10.01 11.22
C VAL A 145 -7.57 9.28 10.72
N SER A 146 -6.85 8.65 11.63
CA SER A 146 -5.70 7.81 11.36
C SER A 146 -6.13 6.41 10.88
N LEU A 147 -5.14 5.59 10.55
CA LEU A 147 -5.38 4.16 10.32
C LEU A 147 -5.83 3.49 11.61
N GLU A 148 -6.78 2.57 11.47
CA GLU A 148 -7.16 1.63 12.50
C GLU A 148 -7.17 0.21 11.91
N VAL A 149 -6.84 -0.78 12.73
CA VAL A 149 -6.70 -2.17 12.31
C VAL A 149 -7.44 -3.09 13.27
N VAL A 150 -7.92 -4.23 12.77
CA VAL A 150 -8.38 -5.34 13.59
C VAL A 150 -7.16 -6.19 13.94
N ARG A 151 -6.76 -6.19 15.20
CA ARG A 151 -5.59 -6.93 15.68
C ARG A 151 -5.66 -8.41 15.33
N GLY A 152 -4.57 -8.92 14.77
CA GLY A 152 -4.42 -10.34 14.46
C GLY A 152 -5.23 -10.83 13.26
N SER A 153 -6.00 -9.96 12.57
CA SER A 153 -6.83 -10.37 11.44
C SER A 153 -6.01 -10.89 10.23
N HIS A 154 -4.74 -10.49 10.11
CA HIS A 154 -3.83 -11.05 9.10
C HIS A 154 -3.60 -12.56 9.26
N ARG A 155 -3.86 -13.14 10.45
CA ARG A 155 -3.72 -14.57 10.75
C ARG A 155 -5.02 -15.37 10.58
N TRP A 156 -6.09 -14.74 10.10
CA TRP A 156 -7.34 -15.45 9.87
C TRP A 156 -7.30 -16.36 8.64
N ASN A 157 -6.24 -16.27 7.83
CA ASN A 157 -6.06 -17.04 6.59
C ASN A 157 -7.25 -16.91 5.63
N VAL A 158 -7.81 -15.71 5.55
CA VAL A 158 -8.92 -15.38 4.66
C VAL A 158 -8.50 -14.19 3.81
N THR A 159 -8.60 -14.34 2.50
CA THR A 159 -8.57 -13.21 1.57
C THR A 159 -10.00 -12.80 1.28
N TYR A 160 -10.32 -11.54 1.54
CA TYR A 160 -11.65 -10.99 1.28
C TYR A 160 -11.72 -10.37 -0.11
N SER A 161 -12.93 -10.36 -0.68
CA SER A 161 -13.20 -9.66 -1.93
C SER A 161 -12.88 -8.15 -1.81
N PRO A 162 -12.35 -7.51 -2.84
CA PRO A 162 -12.21 -6.06 -2.87
C PRO A 162 -13.54 -5.36 -2.57
N LEU A 163 -13.51 -4.30 -1.76
CA LEU A 163 -14.71 -3.59 -1.31
C LEU A 163 -15.42 -2.82 -2.41
N ALA A 164 -14.63 -2.27 -3.30
CA ALA A 164 -15.12 -1.46 -4.40
C ALA A 164 -14.80 -2.22 -5.66
N GLY A 165 -15.73 -2.96 -6.12
CA GLY A 165 -15.65 -3.60 -7.42
C GLY A 165 -17.02 -3.49 -8.07
N ARG A 166 -17.03 -3.25 -9.35
CA ARG A 166 -18.21 -3.42 -10.16
C ARG A 166 -18.58 -4.90 -10.14
N ASP A 167 -19.85 -5.18 -9.94
CA ASP A 167 -20.33 -6.55 -9.97
C ASP A 167 -20.39 -7.03 -11.43
N PRO A 168 -19.59 -8.04 -11.85
CA PRO A 168 -19.59 -8.52 -13.23
C PRO A 168 -20.91 -9.17 -13.64
N ASP A 169 -21.75 -9.58 -12.68
CA ASP A 169 -23.05 -10.20 -12.97
C ASP A 169 -24.12 -9.16 -13.32
N VAL A 170 -23.95 -7.91 -12.89
CA VAL A 170 -24.89 -6.80 -13.12
C VAL A 170 -24.31 -5.63 -13.91
N ASP A 171 -23.01 -5.55 -14.05
CA ASP A 171 -22.31 -4.42 -14.69
C ASP A 171 -21.55 -4.88 -15.95
N SER A 172 -22.01 -4.43 -17.13
CA SER A 172 -21.40 -4.79 -18.42
C SER A 172 -19.96 -4.27 -18.56
N ASP A 173 -19.63 -3.15 -17.93
CA ASP A 173 -18.28 -2.58 -17.97
C ASP A 173 -17.33 -3.42 -17.13
N ALA A 174 -17.79 -3.92 -15.97
CA ALA A 174 -17.02 -4.85 -15.15
C ALA A 174 -16.74 -6.17 -15.89
N ARG A 175 -17.71 -6.65 -16.70
CA ARG A 175 -17.50 -7.82 -17.54
C ARG A 175 -16.45 -7.57 -18.61
N GLY A 176 -16.45 -6.41 -19.23
CA GLY A 176 -15.43 -5.99 -20.19
C GLY A 176 -14.03 -5.91 -19.55
N MET A 177 -13.93 -5.41 -18.30
CA MET A 177 -12.68 -5.41 -17.52
C MET A 177 -12.19 -6.83 -17.21
N LEU A 178 -13.10 -7.73 -16.83
CA LEU A 178 -12.78 -9.14 -16.59
C LEU A 178 -12.24 -9.82 -17.85
N GLU A 179 -12.85 -9.54 -19.00
CA GLU A 179 -12.42 -10.08 -20.30
C GLU A 179 -11.06 -9.50 -20.73
N SER A 180 -10.78 -8.23 -20.45
CA SER A 180 -9.49 -7.60 -20.74
C SER A 180 -8.38 -8.06 -19.78
N ALA A 181 -8.72 -8.46 -18.56
CA ALA A 181 -7.79 -8.98 -17.56
C ALA A 181 -7.40 -10.46 -17.77
N ARG A 182 -7.89 -11.11 -18.82
CA ARG A 182 -7.52 -12.49 -19.11
C ARG A 182 -6.04 -12.60 -19.49
N PRO A 183 -5.36 -13.69 -19.10
CA PRO A 183 -3.92 -13.89 -19.36
C PRO A 183 -3.54 -13.83 -20.85
N ASP A 184 -4.48 -14.17 -21.73
CA ASP A 184 -4.31 -14.18 -23.19
C ASP A 184 -4.44 -12.79 -23.85
N LYS A 185 -4.88 -11.79 -23.08
CA LYS A 185 -4.98 -10.40 -23.55
C LYS A 185 -4.19 -9.49 -22.60
N PRO A 186 -2.92 -9.26 -22.86
CA PRO A 186 -2.14 -8.32 -22.06
C PRO A 186 -2.78 -6.93 -22.16
N MET A 187 -3.09 -6.33 -21.02
CA MET A 187 -3.42 -4.90 -20.94
C MET A 187 -2.13 -4.11 -21.22
N LEU A 188 -1.84 -3.87 -22.48
CA LEU A 188 -0.64 -3.17 -22.92
C LEU A 188 -1.01 -1.79 -23.41
N GLY A 189 -0.32 -0.79 -22.86
CA GLY A 189 -0.29 0.55 -23.40
C GLY A 189 -1.02 1.60 -22.57
N VAL A 190 -0.97 2.82 -23.08
CA VAL A 190 -1.56 4.03 -22.47
C VAL A 190 -3.07 3.84 -22.27
N ASP A 191 -3.73 3.13 -23.17
CA ASP A 191 -5.17 2.85 -23.10
C ASP A 191 -5.60 2.05 -21.87
N ALA A 192 -4.72 1.19 -21.35
CA ALA A 192 -4.95 0.46 -20.12
C ALA A 192 -4.94 1.38 -18.88
N TYR A 193 -4.16 2.45 -18.92
CA TYR A 193 -4.10 3.44 -17.86
C TYR A 193 -5.23 4.48 -17.96
N GLU A 194 -5.68 4.85 -19.16
CA GLU A 194 -6.73 5.85 -19.37
C GLU A 194 -8.11 5.39 -18.89
N ASN A 195 -8.37 4.08 -18.92
CA ASN A 195 -9.64 3.49 -18.50
C ASN A 195 -9.58 2.84 -17.11
N TRP A 196 -8.50 3.05 -16.38
CA TRP A 196 -8.26 2.38 -15.12
C TRP A 196 -8.80 3.18 -13.94
N ASN A 197 -9.71 2.59 -13.19
CA ASN A 197 -10.29 3.14 -11.98
C ASN A 197 -9.93 2.23 -10.79
N TYR A 198 -9.13 2.74 -9.87
CA TYR A 198 -8.57 2.02 -8.74
C TYR A 198 -9.60 1.30 -7.87
N PHE A 199 -10.76 1.92 -7.67
CA PHE A 199 -11.84 1.33 -6.88
C PHE A 199 -12.90 0.63 -7.73
N SER A 200 -12.73 0.58 -9.03
CA SER A 200 -13.62 -0.13 -9.94
C SER A 200 -13.14 -1.54 -10.29
N GLY A 201 -12.21 -2.10 -9.50
CA GLY A 201 -11.82 -3.50 -9.63
C GLY A 201 -13.04 -4.40 -9.67
N VAL A 202 -12.95 -5.49 -10.41
CA VAL A 202 -14.02 -6.47 -10.49
C VAL A 202 -14.11 -7.21 -9.16
N ARG A 203 -15.30 -7.29 -8.63
CA ARG A 203 -15.60 -8.08 -7.44
C ARG A 203 -15.34 -9.55 -7.74
N ASP A 204 -14.50 -10.18 -6.96
CA ASP A 204 -14.33 -11.63 -7.05
C ASP A 204 -15.37 -12.31 -6.16
N SER A 205 -16.46 -12.79 -6.77
CA SER A 205 -17.56 -13.46 -6.06
C SER A 205 -17.14 -14.81 -5.45
N SER A 206 -15.98 -15.35 -5.82
CA SER A 206 -15.43 -16.56 -5.18
C SER A 206 -14.82 -16.26 -3.80
N LEU A 207 -14.54 -14.99 -3.48
CA LEU A 207 -14.00 -14.57 -2.20
C LEU A 207 -15.11 -14.08 -1.27
N PRO A 208 -15.00 -14.33 0.04
CA PRO A 208 -15.95 -13.83 1.02
C PRO A 208 -15.91 -12.30 1.09
N THR A 209 -17.03 -11.70 1.45
CA THR A 209 -17.09 -10.26 1.73
C THR A 209 -16.47 -9.93 3.08
N VAL A 210 -15.88 -8.75 3.20
CA VAL A 210 -15.38 -8.23 4.48
C VAL A 210 -16.54 -8.18 5.48
N PRO A 211 -16.37 -8.69 6.73
CA PRO A 211 -17.39 -8.57 7.76
C PRO A 211 -17.79 -7.11 8.03
N ASP A 212 -19.01 -6.88 8.45
CA ASP A 212 -19.45 -5.53 8.85
C ASP A 212 -18.86 -5.14 10.21
N ILE A 213 -17.54 -4.86 10.18
CA ILE A 213 -16.78 -4.46 11.37
C ILE A 213 -17.30 -3.13 11.90
N GLN A 214 -17.73 -2.22 11.00
CA GLN A 214 -18.18 -0.90 11.41
C GLN A 214 -19.46 -0.96 12.26
N ALA A 215 -20.41 -1.81 11.90
CA ALA A 215 -21.63 -2.01 12.68
C ALA A 215 -21.40 -2.79 13.99
N HIS A 216 -20.33 -3.62 14.04
CA HIS A 216 -20.06 -4.53 15.16
C HIS A 216 -18.70 -4.26 15.82
N ARG A 217 -18.27 -2.98 15.90
CA ARG A 217 -16.93 -2.60 16.41
C ARG A 217 -16.58 -3.20 17.78
N SER A 218 -17.55 -3.32 18.68
CA SER A 218 -17.34 -3.89 20.02
C SER A 218 -16.98 -5.38 20.03
N SER A 219 -17.21 -6.08 18.91
CA SER A 219 -16.87 -7.49 18.74
C SER A 219 -15.46 -7.72 18.21
N TYR A 220 -14.72 -6.65 17.88
CA TYR A 220 -13.38 -6.70 17.31
C TYR A 220 -12.38 -5.93 18.17
N ASP A 221 -11.18 -6.47 18.31
CA ASP A 221 -10.06 -5.76 18.95
C ASP A 221 -9.46 -4.78 17.95
N ILE A 222 -9.91 -3.52 18.00
CA ILE A 222 -9.54 -2.46 17.08
C ILE A 222 -8.53 -1.55 17.75
N VAL A 223 -7.38 -1.35 17.09
CA VAL A 223 -6.36 -0.39 17.49
C VAL A 223 -6.16 0.67 16.41
N GLY A 224 -5.87 1.89 16.85
CA GLY A 224 -5.46 3.01 16.02
C GLY A 224 -4.62 3.97 16.89
N TRP A 225 -3.94 4.90 16.25
CA TRP A 225 -2.93 5.73 16.91
C TRP A 225 -3.07 7.21 16.56
N ASP A 226 -2.68 8.07 17.51
CA ASP A 226 -2.27 9.42 17.18
C ASP A 226 -0.88 9.36 16.56
N TYR A 227 -0.74 9.95 15.39
CA TYR A 227 0.47 9.93 14.58
C TYR A 227 1.11 11.32 14.57
N GLU A 228 2.43 11.38 14.73
CA GLU A 228 3.22 12.58 14.60
C GLU A 228 4.24 12.45 13.45
N PRO A 229 4.61 13.56 12.77
CA PRO A 229 5.63 13.53 11.73
C PRO A 229 6.95 12.92 12.24
N GLY A 230 7.47 11.95 11.48
CA GLY A 230 8.63 11.15 11.89
C GLY A 230 8.29 9.78 12.46
N ASP A 231 7.02 9.54 12.78
CA ASP A 231 6.50 8.19 13.07
C ASP A 231 6.34 7.37 11.79
N VAL A 232 6.22 6.05 11.94
CA VAL A 232 5.85 5.12 10.86
C VAL A 232 4.81 4.14 11.39
N ILE A 233 3.68 4.01 10.69
CA ILE A 233 2.77 2.88 10.92
C ILE A 233 3.19 1.76 9.97
N LEU A 234 3.62 0.63 10.53
CA LEU A 234 3.79 -0.60 9.77
C LEU A 234 2.53 -1.44 9.89
N PHE A 235 2.07 -2.01 8.78
CA PHE A 235 0.97 -2.97 8.80
C PHE A 235 1.13 -4.05 7.74
N HIS A 236 0.64 -5.24 8.06
CA HIS A 236 0.69 -6.42 7.22
C HIS A 236 -0.33 -6.31 6.08
N GLY A 237 0.02 -6.74 4.86
CA GLY A 237 -0.86 -6.66 3.71
C GLY A 237 -2.22 -7.36 3.88
N HIS A 238 -2.27 -8.41 4.70
CA HIS A 238 -3.51 -9.16 5.01
C HIS A 238 -4.29 -8.62 6.22
N VAL A 239 -3.82 -7.59 6.94
CA VAL A 239 -4.56 -7.07 8.08
C VAL A 239 -5.79 -6.28 7.61
N LEU A 240 -6.93 -6.55 8.23
CA LEU A 240 -8.13 -5.74 8.03
C LEU A 240 -7.91 -4.36 8.65
N HIS A 241 -7.99 -3.34 7.82
CA HIS A 241 -7.75 -1.97 8.24
C HIS A 241 -8.74 -1.00 7.59
N ALA A 242 -8.85 0.16 8.20
CA ALA A 242 -9.70 1.25 7.78
C ALA A 242 -9.02 2.58 8.13
N ALA A 243 -9.60 3.69 7.68
CA ALA A 243 -9.23 5.01 8.18
C ALA A 243 -10.47 5.77 8.59
N GLY A 244 -10.42 6.37 9.77
CA GLY A 244 -11.53 7.14 10.32
C GLY A 244 -11.94 8.34 9.46
N GLY A 245 -13.13 8.85 9.71
CA GLY A 245 -13.71 9.95 8.95
C GLY A 245 -14.97 10.48 9.60
N ASN A 246 -15.89 11.02 8.78
CA ASN A 246 -17.10 11.73 9.21
C ASN A 246 -16.81 12.95 10.08
N ILE A 247 -15.73 13.65 9.79
CA ILE A 247 -15.36 14.90 10.46
C ILE A 247 -15.07 15.99 9.42
N VAL A 248 -15.33 17.22 9.78
CA VAL A 248 -14.83 18.37 9.04
C VAL A 248 -13.44 18.73 9.59
N SER A 249 -12.45 18.83 8.70
CA SER A 249 -11.09 19.20 9.05
C SER A 249 -10.65 20.48 8.37
N GLU A 250 -10.03 21.37 9.13
CA GLU A 250 -9.43 22.60 8.64
C GLU A 250 -8.03 22.38 8.03
N ILE A 251 -7.46 21.22 8.26
CA ILE A 251 -6.17 20.82 7.66
C ILE A 251 -6.35 19.61 6.74
N PRO A 252 -5.62 19.53 5.61
CA PRO A 252 -5.65 18.34 4.79
C PRO A 252 -4.98 17.16 5.50
N ARG A 253 -5.33 15.93 5.12
CA ARG A 253 -4.57 14.73 5.50
C ARG A 253 -3.82 14.23 4.29
N ARG A 254 -2.50 14.18 4.39
CA ARG A 254 -1.58 13.67 3.37
C ARG A 254 -0.90 12.42 3.90
N ALA A 255 -0.85 11.38 3.12
CA ALA A 255 -0.15 10.17 3.52
C ALA A 255 0.47 9.50 2.30
N HIS A 256 1.65 8.95 2.50
CA HIS A 256 2.35 8.11 1.53
C HIS A 256 2.48 6.71 2.12
N ALA A 257 2.17 5.69 1.33
CA ALA A 257 2.30 4.31 1.75
C ALA A 257 3.11 3.52 0.72
N SER A 258 4.18 2.88 1.18
CA SER A 258 4.99 1.98 0.36
C SER A 258 4.68 0.53 0.69
N LEU A 259 4.58 -0.33 -0.30
CA LEU A 259 4.43 -1.77 -0.16
C LEU A 259 5.77 -2.46 -0.42
N TRP A 260 6.18 -3.26 0.55
CA TRP A 260 7.41 -4.05 0.53
C TRP A 260 7.05 -5.53 0.55
N ALA A 261 7.74 -6.30 -0.30
CA ALA A 261 7.57 -7.72 -0.45
C ALA A 261 8.82 -8.45 0.02
N GLY A 262 8.68 -9.36 0.97
CA GLY A 262 9.74 -10.23 1.45
C GLY A 262 10.02 -11.43 0.55
N ASN A 263 10.82 -12.36 1.05
CA ASN A 263 11.34 -13.45 0.21
C ASN A 263 10.29 -14.51 -0.16
N ASP A 264 9.24 -14.67 0.62
CA ASP A 264 8.18 -15.66 0.35
C ASP A 264 7.11 -15.14 -0.62
N VAL A 265 7.17 -13.85 -0.97
CA VAL A 265 6.17 -13.24 -1.83
C VAL A 265 6.36 -13.68 -3.28
N HIS A 266 5.25 -14.07 -3.87
CA HIS A 266 5.19 -14.56 -5.24
C HIS A 266 4.06 -13.89 -6.02
N TYR A 267 4.18 -13.93 -7.34
CA TYR A 267 3.13 -13.47 -8.24
C TYR A 267 1.89 -14.37 -8.10
N LEU A 268 0.72 -13.77 -8.00
CA LEU A 268 -0.58 -14.45 -8.05
C LEU A 268 -1.51 -13.64 -8.95
N HIS A 269 -1.89 -14.21 -10.09
CA HIS A 269 -2.88 -13.59 -10.94
C HIS A 269 -4.24 -13.58 -10.24
N ARG A 270 -4.82 -12.40 -10.07
CA ARG A 270 -6.17 -12.20 -9.52
C ARG A 270 -7.09 -11.61 -10.58
N LEU A 271 -8.34 -12.01 -10.57
CA LEU A 271 -9.35 -11.43 -11.43
C LEU A 271 -9.64 -9.97 -11.03
N GLY A 272 -9.84 -9.11 -12.03
CA GLY A 272 -10.27 -7.74 -11.80
C GLY A 272 -9.28 -6.86 -11.07
N GLN A 273 -8.00 -7.12 -11.27
CA GLN A 273 -6.95 -6.35 -10.64
C GLN A 273 -7.01 -4.88 -10.97
N VAL A 274 -6.92 -4.09 -9.94
CA VAL A 274 -7.12 -2.65 -9.92
C VAL A 274 -5.80 -1.89 -10.10
N ILE A 275 -4.70 -2.48 -9.68
CA ILE A 275 -3.37 -1.90 -9.88
C ILE A 275 -2.87 -2.35 -11.23
N PRO A 276 -2.23 -1.46 -12.02
CA PRO A 276 -1.75 -1.81 -13.34
C PRO A 276 -1.02 -3.12 -13.26
N ASP A 277 -1.49 -4.08 -14.02
CA ASP A 277 -0.84 -5.37 -14.10
C ASP A 277 0.59 -5.12 -14.60
N PRO A 278 1.61 -5.38 -13.80
CA PRO A 278 2.98 -5.11 -14.19
C PRO A 278 3.47 -6.04 -15.32
N ARG A 279 2.62 -6.92 -15.88
CA ARG A 279 2.97 -7.79 -17.02
C ARG A 279 3.62 -7.02 -18.16
N ALA A 280 3.22 -5.76 -18.38
CA ALA A 280 3.86 -4.89 -19.36
C ALA A 280 5.32 -4.55 -19.03
N LEU A 281 5.72 -4.70 -17.76
CA LEU A 281 7.07 -4.41 -17.25
C LEU A 281 7.95 -5.66 -17.20
N TYR A 282 7.35 -6.86 -17.33
CA TYR A 282 8.09 -8.11 -17.25
C TYR A 282 8.71 -8.47 -18.61
N SER A 283 9.87 -9.09 -18.58
CA SER A 283 10.52 -9.63 -19.79
C SER A 283 9.79 -10.85 -20.37
N HIS A 284 8.95 -11.50 -19.57
CA HIS A 284 8.10 -12.62 -19.95
C HIS A 284 6.83 -12.59 -19.08
N GLU A 285 5.79 -13.27 -19.51
CA GLU A 285 4.54 -13.33 -18.76
C GLU A 285 4.74 -14.06 -17.42
N PRO A 286 4.47 -13.41 -16.27
CA PRO A 286 4.59 -14.06 -14.97
C PRO A 286 3.48 -15.10 -14.78
N LYS A 287 3.81 -16.20 -14.11
CA LYS A 287 2.87 -17.26 -13.75
C LYS A 287 2.59 -17.22 -12.25
N SER A 288 1.36 -17.52 -11.88
CA SER A 288 1.02 -17.67 -10.45
C SER A 288 1.95 -18.67 -9.78
N GLY A 289 2.49 -18.29 -8.63
CA GLY A 289 3.49 -19.03 -7.87
C GLY A 289 4.94 -18.68 -8.19
N GLN A 290 5.23 -17.85 -9.20
CA GLN A 290 6.60 -17.40 -9.46
C GLN A 290 7.05 -16.41 -8.39
N PRO A 291 8.23 -16.62 -7.76
CA PRO A 291 8.80 -15.67 -6.81
C PRO A 291 9.04 -14.30 -7.45
N LEU A 292 8.81 -13.21 -6.72
CA LEU A 292 9.16 -11.87 -7.22
C LEU A 292 10.67 -11.70 -7.47
N SER A 293 11.49 -12.54 -6.85
CA SER A 293 12.94 -12.60 -7.09
C SER A 293 13.33 -12.96 -8.53
N ASP A 294 12.44 -13.61 -9.27
CA ASP A 294 12.66 -13.94 -10.69
C ASP A 294 12.60 -12.71 -11.60
N PHE A 295 12.15 -11.57 -11.06
CA PHE A 295 11.97 -10.31 -11.79
C PHE A 295 12.75 -9.16 -11.13
N PRO A 296 14.09 -9.26 -11.00
CA PRO A 296 14.89 -8.28 -10.25
C PRO A 296 14.90 -6.89 -10.87
N ASP A 297 14.71 -6.79 -12.17
CA ASP A 297 14.62 -5.49 -12.88
C ASP A 297 13.32 -4.75 -12.57
N VAL A 298 12.24 -5.49 -12.28
CA VAL A 298 10.92 -4.93 -11.92
C VAL A 298 10.83 -4.71 -10.41
N PHE A 299 11.28 -5.68 -9.61
CA PHE A 299 11.25 -5.65 -8.15
C PHE A 299 12.67 -5.76 -7.57
N PRO A 300 13.46 -4.70 -7.66
CA PRO A 300 14.83 -4.72 -7.13
C PRO A 300 14.81 -4.88 -5.60
N VAL A 301 15.85 -5.54 -5.07
CA VAL A 301 16.03 -5.60 -3.62
C VAL A 301 16.21 -4.19 -3.08
N ALA A 302 15.32 -3.81 -2.20
CA ALA A 302 15.33 -2.51 -1.54
C ALA A 302 16.17 -2.52 -0.27
N TRP A 303 16.23 -3.62 0.45
CA TRP A 303 17.08 -3.83 1.62
C TRP A 303 17.30 -5.33 1.87
N SER A 304 18.46 -5.67 2.42
CA SER A 304 18.78 -7.03 2.87
C SER A 304 19.65 -6.97 4.12
N PRO A 305 19.51 -7.93 5.06
CA PRO A 305 20.37 -8.02 6.23
C PRO A 305 21.86 -8.21 5.87
N ASP A 306 22.13 -8.81 4.71
CA ASP A 306 23.48 -9.07 4.21
C ASP A 306 24.04 -7.92 3.34
N GLY A 307 23.31 -6.82 3.25
CA GLY A 307 23.61 -5.71 2.35
C GLY A 307 22.99 -5.91 0.96
N VAL A 308 22.81 -4.81 0.23
CA VAL A 308 22.35 -4.86 -1.16
C VAL A 308 23.56 -4.99 -2.04
N SER A 309 23.71 -6.12 -2.69
CA SER A 309 24.78 -6.40 -3.68
C SER A 309 24.51 -5.70 -5.02
#